data_9458e4177d6c0c82a49ff8027bc396ae
#
_entry.id   9458e4177d6c0c82a49ff8027bc396ae
#
_cell.length_a   1.000
_cell.length_b   1.000
_cell.length_c   1.000
_cell.angle_alpha   90.00
_cell.angle_beta   90.00
_cell.angle_gamma   90.00
#
_symmetry.space_group_name_H-M   'P 1'
#
loop_
_entity.id
_entity.type
_entity.pdbx_description
1 polymer ?
#
loop_
_entity_poly.entity_id
_entity_poly.type
_entity_poly.pdbx_seq_one_letter_code
_entity_poly.pdbx_strand_id
1 'polypeptide(L)'
;YEEIPGWIMDGYLTMASEAAEQTEAAGEIPTHVFLQAGVGSMAGAVAGYLVNHYGEKAPKIMIVEPDVADCIFRSGEAGELCSVDGAPETIMAGLNCGTPCKSIWPVLKSVPAAYVTCKDYAAAHAMRAYAKPAGDDPVIVSGESGASTMGAVLMLLERPELEAARKALGL
;
A
#
# COMPACT_ATOMS: atom_id res chain seq x y z
N TYR A 1 -6.61 -8.89 22.63
CA TYR A 1 -5.67 -8.81 21.49
C TYR A 1 -6.03 -7.72 20.49
N GLU A 2 -7.24 -7.19 20.53
CA GLU A 2 -7.69 -6.14 19.60
C GLU A 2 -7.30 -4.72 20.04
N GLU A 3 -7.01 -4.48 21.31
CA GLU A 3 -6.62 -3.17 21.84
C GLU A 3 -5.22 -2.74 21.37
N ILE A 4 -4.23 -3.63 21.41
CA ILE A 4 -2.85 -3.30 21.02
C ILE A 4 -2.76 -2.92 19.53
N PRO A 5 -3.35 -3.68 18.60
CA PRO A 5 -3.46 -3.24 17.21
C PRO A 5 -4.13 -1.87 17.05
N GLY A 6 -5.14 -1.56 17.87
CA GLY A 6 -5.79 -0.23 17.88
C GLY A 6 -4.80 0.88 18.21
N TRP A 7 -4.03 0.74 19.27
CA TRP A 7 -3.02 1.75 19.65
C TRP A 7 -1.91 1.93 18.59
N ILE A 8 -1.51 0.83 17.93
CA ILE A 8 -0.56 0.89 16.82
C ILE A 8 -1.17 1.65 15.63
N MET A 9 -2.44 1.40 15.33
CA MET A 9 -3.17 2.10 14.26
C MET A 9 -3.31 3.59 14.57
N ASP A 10 -3.59 3.96 15.82
CA ASP A 10 -3.61 5.37 16.25
C ASP A 10 -2.26 6.06 16.00
N GLY A 11 -1.13 5.37 16.22
CA GLY A 11 0.19 5.87 15.89
C GLY A 11 0.38 6.14 14.39
N TYR A 12 -0.18 5.31 13.52
CA TYR A 12 -0.13 5.53 12.07
C TYR A 12 -0.97 6.73 11.61
N LEU A 13 -1.98 7.15 12.37
CA LEU A 13 -2.76 8.35 12.05
C LEU A 13 -1.91 9.61 12.08
N THR A 14 -0.92 9.69 12.97
CA THR A 14 0.03 10.82 13.01
C THR A 14 0.80 10.92 11.70
N MET A 15 1.34 9.80 11.20
CA MET A 15 2.04 9.76 9.91
C MET A 15 1.10 10.17 8.76
N ALA A 16 -0.14 9.70 8.78
CA ALA A 16 -1.12 10.03 7.73
C ALA A 16 -1.48 11.52 7.74
N SER A 17 -1.66 12.12 8.93
CA SER A 17 -1.90 13.55 9.10
C SER A 17 -0.74 14.38 8.59
N GLU A 18 0.48 14.07 9.00
CA GLU A 18 1.68 14.77 8.54
C GLU A 18 1.85 14.69 7.02
N ALA A 19 1.60 13.52 6.42
CA ALA A 19 1.67 13.35 4.97
C ALA A 19 0.62 14.21 4.24
N ALA A 20 -0.61 14.26 4.74
CA ALA A 20 -1.67 15.08 4.18
C ALA A 20 -1.31 16.58 4.29
N GLU A 21 -0.90 17.05 5.47
CA GLU A 21 -0.51 18.44 5.71
C GLU A 21 0.65 18.89 4.81
N GLN A 22 1.68 18.03 4.64
CA GLN A 22 2.83 18.33 3.78
C GLN A 22 2.43 18.39 2.30
N THR A 23 1.56 17.49 1.85
CA THR A 23 1.07 17.47 0.46
C THR A 23 0.23 18.70 0.16
N GLU A 24 -0.67 19.07 1.07
CA GLU A 24 -1.50 20.28 0.95
C GLU A 24 -0.67 21.56 1.01
N ALA A 25 0.36 21.61 1.86
CA ALA A 25 1.29 22.75 1.91
C ALA A 25 2.06 22.95 0.60
N ALA A 26 2.28 21.87 -0.16
CA ALA A 26 2.82 21.91 -1.51
C ALA A 26 1.78 22.33 -2.58
N GLY A 27 0.52 22.53 -2.20
CA GLY A 27 -0.58 22.87 -3.11
C GLY A 27 -1.15 21.69 -3.87
N GLU A 28 -0.87 20.46 -3.43
CA GLU A 28 -1.26 19.23 -4.11
C GLU A 28 -2.34 18.47 -3.32
N ILE A 29 -3.19 17.75 -4.04
CA ILE A 29 -4.11 16.75 -3.47
C ILE A 29 -3.83 15.43 -4.18
N PRO A 30 -3.50 14.35 -3.46
CA PRO A 30 -3.19 13.09 -4.09
C PRO A 30 -4.43 12.52 -4.80
N THR A 31 -4.26 12.04 -6.02
CA THR A 31 -5.31 11.35 -6.78
C THR A 31 -5.28 9.84 -6.55
N HIS A 32 -4.10 9.30 -6.28
CA HIS A 32 -3.84 7.89 -6.05
C HIS A 32 -2.85 7.72 -4.90
N VAL A 33 -3.11 6.75 -4.03
CA VAL A 33 -2.22 6.41 -2.92
C VAL A 33 -2.02 4.90 -2.90
N PHE A 34 -0.76 4.47 -2.93
CA PHE A 34 -0.37 3.06 -2.84
C PHE A 34 0.16 2.79 -1.44
N LEU A 35 -0.45 1.84 -0.74
CA LEU A 35 -0.13 1.49 0.64
C LEU A 35 0.30 0.03 0.71
N GLN A 36 1.51 -0.22 1.18
CA GLN A 36 1.97 -1.58 1.42
C GLN A 36 1.25 -2.20 2.63
N ALA A 37 0.97 -3.49 2.55
CA ALA A 37 0.31 -4.21 3.62
C ALA A 37 0.99 -5.55 3.93
N GLY A 38 1.21 -5.80 5.22
CA GLY A 38 1.37 -7.13 5.79
C GLY A 38 0.02 -7.56 6.39
N VAL A 39 -0.18 -7.40 7.70
CA VAL A 39 -1.49 -7.65 8.33
C VAL A 39 -2.56 -6.57 8.01
N GLY A 40 -2.17 -5.47 7.39
CA GLY A 40 -3.06 -4.39 6.95
C GLY A 40 -3.29 -3.26 7.96
N SER A 41 -2.73 -3.30 9.17
CA SER A 41 -2.99 -2.29 10.21
C SER A 41 -2.59 -0.88 9.77
N MET A 42 -1.37 -0.69 9.24
CA MET A 42 -0.90 0.59 8.74
C MET A 42 -1.73 1.04 7.52
N ALA A 43 -1.89 0.17 6.54
CA ALA A 43 -2.60 0.49 5.31
C ALA A 43 -4.05 0.89 5.56
N GLY A 44 -4.75 0.15 6.44
CA GLY A 44 -6.14 0.47 6.80
C GLY A 44 -6.28 1.74 7.62
N ALA A 45 -5.36 2.01 8.56
CA ALA A 45 -5.37 3.26 9.33
C ALA A 45 -5.16 4.48 8.42
N VAL A 46 -4.15 4.44 7.56
CA VAL A 46 -3.88 5.52 6.59
C VAL A 46 -5.03 5.69 5.60
N ALA A 47 -5.56 4.60 5.05
CA ALA A 47 -6.69 4.64 4.13
C ALA A 47 -7.93 5.28 4.79
N GLY A 48 -8.26 4.85 6.00
CA GLY A 48 -9.38 5.41 6.77
C GLY A 48 -9.19 6.90 7.07
N TYR A 49 -7.98 7.31 7.44
CA TYR A 49 -7.66 8.72 7.65
C TYR A 49 -7.88 9.55 6.38
N LEU A 50 -7.28 9.13 5.25
CA LEU A 50 -7.34 9.89 4.00
C LEU A 50 -8.77 10.05 3.47
N VAL A 51 -9.59 8.99 3.58
CA VAL A 51 -11.01 9.07 3.17
C VAL A 51 -11.79 10.03 4.06
N ASN A 52 -11.57 10.01 5.38
CA ASN A 52 -12.22 10.96 6.28
C ASN A 52 -11.74 12.40 6.05
N HIS A 53 -10.45 12.60 5.82
CA HIS A 53 -9.84 13.91 5.66
C HIS A 53 -10.26 14.58 4.35
N TYR A 54 -10.19 13.86 3.24
CA TYR A 54 -10.49 14.42 1.91
C TYR A 54 -11.97 14.29 1.47
N GLY A 55 -12.76 13.44 2.13
CA GLY A 55 -14.18 13.25 1.81
C GLY A 55 -14.40 12.86 0.34
N GLU A 56 -15.18 13.64 -0.38
CA GLU A 56 -15.46 13.40 -1.81
C GLU A 56 -14.24 13.53 -2.73
N LYS A 57 -13.18 14.17 -2.25
CA LYS A 57 -11.91 14.29 -2.98
C LYS A 57 -10.88 13.24 -2.57
N ALA A 58 -11.29 12.23 -1.82
CA ALA A 58 -10.38 11.20 -1.36
C ALA A 58 -9.67 10.50 -2.54
N PRO A 59 -8.37 10.23 -2.41
CA PRO A 59 -7.61 9.52 -3.43
C PRO A 59 -8.11 8.10 -3.60
N LYS A 60 -7.89 7.53 -4.78
CA LYS A 60 -8.01 6.09 -4.97
C LYS A 60 -6.92 5.38 -4.17
N ILE A 61 -7.30 4.49 -3.29
CA ILE A 61 -6.38 3.73 -2.45
C ILE A 61 -6.10 2.37 -3.10
N MET A 62 -4.83 2.05 -3.30
CA MET A 62 -4.39 0.72 -3.73
C MET A 62 -3.59 0.07 -2.61
N ILE A 63 -3.96 -1.16 -2.25
CA ILE A 63 -3.22 -1.97 -1.29
C ILE A 63 -2.23 -2.84 -2.05
N VAL A 64 -0.97 -2.85 -1.61
CA VAL A 64 0.13 -3.57 -2.27
C VAL A 64 0.69 -4.62 -1.31
N GLU A 65 0.79 -5.86 -1.78
CA GLU A 65 1.32 -6.99 -1.03
C GLU A 65 2.35 -7.77 -1.86
N PRO A 66 3.26 -8.54 -1.19
CA PRO A 66 4.04 -9.56 -1.88
C PRO A 66 3.13 -10.65 -2.47
N ASP A 67 3.42 -11.15 -3.66
CA ASP A 67 2.61 -12.20 -4.32
C ASP A 67 2.62 -13.55 -3.60
N VAL A 68 3.54 -13.74 -2.65
CA VAL A 68 3.63 -14.95 -1.82
C VAL A 68 3.00 -14.77 -0.43
N ALA A 69 2.65 -13.54 -0.04
CA ALA A 69 2.07 -13.18 1.27
C ALA A 69 0.90 -12.20 1.06
N ASP A 70 -0.08 -12.62 0.29
CA ASP A 70 -1.16 -11.82 -0.30
C ASP A 70 -2.51 -11.99 0.44
N CYS A 71 -2.46 -12.04 1.76
CA CYS A 71 -3.65 -12.34 2.57
C CYS A 71 -4.78 -11.30 2.45
N ILE A 72 -4.45 -10.01 2.28
CA ILE A 72 -5.45 -8.95 2.07
C ILE A 72 -6.05 -9.03 0.67
N PHE A 73 -5.22 -9.29 -0.35
CA PHE A 73 -5.67 -9.47 -1.74
C PHE A 73 -6.69 -10.61 -1.82
N ARG A 74 -6.35 -11.79 -1.29
CA ARG A 74 -7.27 -12.94 -1.24
C ARG A 74 -8.54 -12.65 -0.45
N SER A 75 -8.40 -11.92 0.65
CA SER A 75 -9.57 -11.49 1.44
C SER A 75 -10.47 -10.55 0.63
N GLY A 76 -9.87 -9.65 -0.16
CA GLY A 76 -10.61 -8.76 -1.06
C GLY A 76 -11.36 -9.50 -2.16
N GLU A 77 -10.73 -10.51 -2.78
CA GLU A 77 -11.38 -11.36 -3.77
C GLU A 77 -12.53 -12.19 -3.18
N ALA A 78 -12.31 -12.78 -2.00
CA ALA A 78 -13.32 -13.61 -1.34
C ALA A 78 -14.44 -12.80 -0.68
N GLY A 79 -14.19 -11.52 -0.36
CA GLY A 79 -15.11 -10.70 0.43
C GLY A 79 -15.16 -11.07 1.91
N GLU A 80 -14.25 -11.92 2.38
CA GLU A 80 -14.08 -12.36 3.77
C GLU A 80 -12.61 -12.55 4.11
N LEU A 81 -12.28 -12.66 5.40
CA LEU A 81 -10.90 -12.83 5.84
C LEU A 81 -10.33 -14.18 5.38
N CYS A 82 -9.26 -14.12 4.61
CA CYS A 82 -8.49 -15.27 4.13
C CYS A 82 -7.07 -15.22 4.70
N SER A 83 -6.53 -16.37 5.08
CA SER A 83 -5.13 -16.53 5.45
C SER A 83 -4.35 -17.23 4.33
N VAL A 84 -3.06 -16.94 4.26
CA VAL A 84 -2.10 -17.64 3.42
C VAL A 84 -1.41 -18.70 4.26
N ASP A 85 -1.50 -19.93 3.83
CA ASP A 85 -0.85 -21.06 4.51
C ASP A 85 0.63 -21.16 4.15
N GLY A 86 1.40 -21.78 5.06
CA GLY A 86 2.82 -22.03 4.89
C GLY A 86 3.72 -20.94 5.48
N ALA A 87 4.96 -20.92 5.04
CA ALA A 87 5.97 -19.92 5.43
C ALA A 87 6.40 -19.17 4.16
N PRO A 88 5.68 -18.14 3.74
CA PRO A 88 6.05 -17.37 2.57
C PRO A 88 7.42 -16.73 2.75
N GLU A 89 8.22 -16.71 1.70
CA GLU A 89 9.53 -16.06 1.71
C GLU A 89 9.55 -14.91 0.72
N THR A 90 9.82 -13.71 1.23
CA THR A 90 9.97 -12.48 0.44
C THR A 90 11.03 -11.58 1.06
N ILE A 91 11.74 -10.82 0.23
CA ILE A 91 12.65 -9.77 0.72
C ILE A 91 11.89 -8.64 1.43
N MET A 92 10.61 -8.47 1.14
CA MET A 92 9.73 -7.51 1.81
C MET A 92 9.36 -8.00 3.22
N ALA A 93 10.37 -8.16 4.07
CA ALA A 93 10.24 -8.84 5.37
C ALA A 93 9.14 -8.27 6.27
N GLY A 94 8.94 -6.94 6.26
CA GLY A 94 7.87 -6.26 7.01
C GLY A 94 6.45 -6.56 6.50
N LEU A 95 6.33 -7.14 5.31
CA LEU A 95 5.06 -7.53 4.70
C LEU A 95 4.83 -9.04 4.69
N ASN A 96 5.78 -9.82 5.21
CA ASN A 96 5.71 -11.27 5.22
C ASN A 96 4.72 -11.78 6.28
N CYS A 97 3.43 -11.57 6.04
CA CYS A 97 2.33 -11.86 6.96
C CYS A 97 1.27 -12.70 6.26
N GLY A 98 0.87 -13.81 6.90
CA GLY A 98 -0.12 -14.73 6.33
C GLY A 98 -1.55 -14.50 6.80
N THR A 99 -1.81 -13.64 7.80
CA THR A 99 -3.16 -13.47 8.36
C THR A 99 -3.49 -12.00 8.55
N PRO A 100 -4.60 -11.51 7.98
CA PRO A 100 -5.01 -10.12 8.12
C PRO A 100 -5.40 -9.76 9.55
N CYS A 101 -5.18 -8.49 9.92
CA CYS A 101 -5.68 -7.94 11.17
C CYS A 101 -7.21 -7.78 11.08
N LYS A 102 -7.94 -8.53 11.92
CA LYS A 102 -9.40 -8.59 11.91
C LYS A 102 -10.06 -7.23 12.20
N SER A 103 -9.50 -6.45 13.14
CA SER A 103 -10.10 -5.19 13.56
C SER A 103 -10.13 -4.12 12.46
N ILE A 104 -9.17 -4.15 11.52
CA ILE A 104 -9.10 -3.18 10.41
C ILE A 104 -9.76 -3.69 9.12
N TRP A 105 -10.17 -4.96 9.08
CA TRP A 105 -10.77 -5.55 7.89
C TRP A 105 -11.98 -4.79 7.33
N PRO A 106 -12.91 -4.26 8.13
CA PRO A 106 -14.02 -3.47 7.59
C PRO A 106 -13.56 -2.29 6.72
N VAL A 107 -12.48 -1.61 7.10
CA VAL A 107 -11.89 -0.52 6.31
C VAL A 107 -11.23 -1.07 5.06
N LEU A 108 -10.39 -2.09 5.20
CA LEU A 108 -9.68 -2.72 4.07
C LEU A 108 -10.62 -3.36 3.05
N LYS A 109 -11.80 -3.79 3.46
CA LYS A 109 -12.83 -4.34 2.56
C LYS A 109 -13.56 -3.25 1.77
N SER A 110 -13.78 -2.07 2.35
CA SER A 110 -14.70 -1.07 1.80
C SER A 110 -14.02 0.14 1.16
N VAL A 111 -12.80 0.47 1.55
CA VAL A 111 -12.12 1.69 1.13
C VAL A 111 -11.24 1.51 -0.11
N PRO A 112 -10.41 0.46 -0.25
CA PRO A 112 -9.51 0.34 -1.39
C PRO A 112 -10.25 0.26 -2.73
N ALA A 113 -9.72 0.97 -3.72
CA ALA A 113 -10.15 0.89 -5.11
C ALA A 113 -9.62 -0.37 -5.80
N ALA A 114 -8.44 -0.86 -5.34
CA ALA A 114 -7.84 -2.08 -5.85
C ALA A 114 -6.86 -2.70 -4.85
N TYR A 115 -6.63 -4.00 -5.02
CA TYR A 115 -5.55 -4.75 -4.38
C TYR A 115 -4.57 -5.19 -5.47
N VAL A 116 -3.28 -5.08 -5.17
CA VAL A 116 -2.19 -5.34 -6.12
C VAL A 116 -1.17 -6.24 -5.46
N THR A 117 -0.76 -7.29 -6.12
CA THR A 117 0.38 -8.08 -5.68
C THR A 117 1.61 -7.76 -6.51
N CYS A 118 2.79 -7.78 -5.91
CA CYS A 118 4.05 -7.59 -6.61
C CYS A 118 5.10 -8.61 -6.18
N LYS A 119 6.01 -8.90 -7.09
CA LYS A 119 7.15 -9.77 -6.84
C LYS A 119 8.31 -9.00 -6.23
N ASP A 120 9.21 -9.70 -5.57
CA ASP A 120 10.42 -9.14 -4.95
C ASP A 120 11.25 -8.26 -5.89
N TYR A 121 11.32 -8.62 -7.18
CA TYR A 121 12.06 -7.81 -8.15
C TYR A 121 11.48 -6.40 -8.33
N ALA A 122 10.17 -6.22 -8.12
CA ALA A 122 9.52 -4.90 -8.23
C ALA A 122 10.00 -3.98 -7.09
N ALA A 123 10.04 -4.48 -5.85
CA ALA A 123 10.59 -3.75 -4.72
C ALA A 123 12.07 -3.40 -4.94
N ALA A 124 12.88 -4.38 -5.39
CA ALA A 124 14.29 -4.17 -5.70
C ALA A 124 14.50 -3.18 -6.86
N HIS A 125 13.61 -3.16 -7.86
CA HIS A 125 13.63 -2.18 -8.95
C HIS A 125 13.37 -0.77 -8.41
N ALA A 126 12.34 -0.59 -7.60
CA ALA A 126 12.04 0.69 -6.98
C ALA A 126 13.15 1.21 -6.06
N MET A 127 13.78 0.35 -5.26
CA MET A 127 14.94 0.74 -4.45
C MET A 127 16.07 1.32 -5.31
N ARG A 128 16.32 0.73 -6.49
CA ARG A 128 17.33 1.24 -7.43
C ARG A 128 16.92 2.56 -8.05
N ALA A 129 15.63 2.73 -8.40
CA ALA A 129 15.09 3.98 -8.92
C ALA A 129 15.21 5.10 -7.87
N TYR A 130 14.87 4.83 -6.62
CA TYR A 130 15.03 5.78 -5.53
C TYR A 130 16.51 6.16 -5.26
N ALA A 131 17.44 5.19 -5.37
CA ALA A 131 18.88 5.43 -5.16
C ALA A 131 19.54 6.17 -6.34
N LYS A 132 18.93 6.10 -7.53
CA LYS A 132 19.41 6.78 -8.75
C LYS A 132 18.21 7.42 -9.45
N PRO A 133 17.67 8.51 -8.89
CA PRO A 133 16.52 9.19 -9.45
C PRO A 133 16.82 9.81 -10.81
N ALA A 134 15.77 10.08 -11.58
CA ALA A 134 15.86 10.81 -12.81
C ALA A 134 15.84 12.33 -12.58
N GLY A 135 16.60 13.07 -13.37
CA GLY A 135 16.63 14.53 -13.29
C GLY A 135 17.08 15.05 -11.93
N ASP A 136 16.31 15.99 -11.40
CA ASP A 136 16.59 16.69 -10.12
C ASP A 136 15.84 16.09 -8.91
N ASP A 137 15.22 14.92 -9.09
CA ASP A 137 14.52 14.25 -8.00
C ASP A 137 15.47 13.91 -6.83
N PRO A 138 15.02 14.00 -5.59
CA PRO A 138 15.86 13.67 -4.44
C PRO A 138 16.18 12.17 -4.37
N VAL A 139 17.38 11.84 -3.93
CA VAL A 139 17.75 10.47 -3.59
C VAL A 139 16.97 10.04 -2.34
N ILE A 140 16.27 8.91 -2.44
CA ILE A 140 15.52 8.33 -1.33
C ILE A 140 16.15 6.99 -0.95
N VAL A 141 16.39 6.79 0.34
CA VAL A 141 16.79 5.51 0.91
C VAL A 141 15.55 4.83 1.48
N SER A 142 15.11 3.77 0.82
CA SER A 142 13.95 2.97 1.25
C SER A 142 14.34 1.51 1.43
N GLY A 143 13.76 0.86 2.44
CA GLY A 143 13.80 -0.60 2.55
C GLY A 143 12.83 -1.27 1.57
N GLU A 144 12.95 -2.59 1.44
CA GLU A 144 12.23 -3.42 0.47
C GLU A 144 10.71 -3.30 0.62
N SER A 145 10.23 -3.34 1.87
CA SER A 145 8.80 -3.26 2.18
C SER A 145 8.20 -1.90 1.77
N GLY A 146 8.88 -0.79 2.10
CA GLY A 146 8.43 0.54 1.71
C GLY A 146 8.52 0.80 0.21
N ALA A 147 9.55 0.26 -0.46
CA ALA A 147 9.75 0.42 -1.89
C ALA A 147 8.75 -0.38 -2.75
N SER A 148 8.06 -1.37 -2.19
CA SER A 148 7.12 -2.22 -2.93
C SER A 148 6.01 -1.42 -3.60
N THR A 149 5.53 -0.35 -2.98
CA THR A 149 4.49 0.52 -3.52
C THR A 149 4.94 1.24 -4.79
N MET A 150 6.13 1.84 -4.77
CA MET A 150 6.73 2.42 -5.99
C MET A 150 7.03 1.32 -7.02
N GLY A 151 7.43 0.12 -6.57
CA GLY A 151 7.62 -1.02 -7.44
C GLY A 151 6.35 -1.39 -8.20
N ALA A 152 5.21 -1.41 -7.53
CA ALA A 152 3.91 -1.63 -8.16
C ALA A 152 3.57 -0.52 -9.18
N VAL A 153 3.82 0.75 -8.83
CA VAL A 153 3.61 1.90 -9.74
C VAL A 153 4.49 1.76 -10.99
N LEU A 154 5.79 1.50 -10.82
CA LEU A 154 6.71 1.33 -11.96
C LEU A 154 6.28 0.17 -12.86
N MET A 155 5.87 -0.97 -12.29
CA MET A 155 5.36 -2.09 -13.08
C MET A 155 4.11 -1.70 -13.89
N LEU A 156 3.16 -0.98 -13.28
CA LEU A 156 1.96 -0.51 -13.96
C LEU A 156 2.29 0.47 -15.10
N LEU A 157 3.30 1.31 -14.96
CA LEU A 157 3.68 2.30 -15.96
C LEU A 157 4.56 1.74 -17.07
N GLU A 158 5.49 0.84 -16.75
CA GLU A 158 6.52 0.34 -17.66
C GLU A 158 6.13 -0.91 -18.43
N ARG A 159 5.16 -1.71 -17.91
CA ARG A 159 4.79 -3.01 -18.49
C ARG A 159 3.58 -2.88 -19.42
N PRO A 160 3.76 -3.12 -20.73
CA PRO A 160 2.64 -3.03 -21.69
C PRO A 160 1.49 -4.00 -21.37
N GLU A 161 1.80 -5.17 -20.83
CA GLU A 161 0.81 -6.19 -20.44
C GLU A 161 -0.11 -5.71 -19.29
N LEU A 162 0.28 -4.68 -18.55
CA LEU A 162 -0.52 -4.07 -17.46
C LEU A 162 -1.30 -2.82 -17.91
N GLU A 163 -1.31 -2.50 -19.21
CA GLU A 163 -2.01 -1.32 -19.74
C GLU A 163 -3.50 -1.31 -19.37
N ALA A 164 -4.17 -2.47 -19.42
CA ALA A 164 -5.58 -2.57 -19.07
C ALA A 164 -5.81 -2.24 -17.58
N ALA A 165 -4.95 -2.76 -16.69
CA ALA A 165 -5.01 -2.48 -15.25
C ALA A 165 -4.72 -1.00 -14.99
N ARG A 166 -3.68 -0.43 -15.62
CA ARG A 166 -3.34 0.99 -15.51
C ARG A 166 -4.52 1.88 -15.89
N LYS A 167 -5.16 1.63 -17.04
CA LYS A 167 -6.35 2.38 -17.49
C LYS A 167 -7.53 2.24 -16.53
N ALA A 168 -7.76 1.04 -15.99
CA ALA A 168 -8.85 0.81 -15.03
C ALA A 168 -8.62 1.59 -13.71
N LEU A 169 -7.38 1.73 -13.29
CA LEU A 169 -7.01 2.54 -12.12
C LEU A 169 -7.06 4.05 -12.42
N GLY A 170 -6.93 4.45 -13.67
CA GLY A 170 -6.89 5.86 -14.09
C GLY A 170 -5.49 6.49 -13.96
N LEU A 171 -4.46 5.67 -14.15
CA LEU A 171 -3.05 6.06 -14.14
C LEU A 171 -2.54 6.39 -15.54
#